data_1df022817560689830e30d2a844529f5
#
_entry.id   1df022817560689830e30d2a844529f5
#
_cell.length_a   1.000
_cell.length_b   1.000
_cell.length_c   1.000
_cell.angle_alpha   90.00
_cell.angle_beta   90.00
_cell.angle_gamma   90.00
#
_symmetry.space_group_name_H-M   'P 1'
#
loop_
_entity.id
_entity.type
_entity.pdbx_description
1 polymer ?
#
loop_
_entity_poly.entity_id
_entity_poly.type
_entity_poly.pdbx_seq_one_letter_code
_entity_poly.pdbx_strand_id
1 'polypeptide(L)'
;MTKTTPAKKPARRASQRHDGWTAKRRSIFLETLAETANVRRAVAATGKATCGVYALRRRDAAFARAWDDALSLAMDELEAIAFDRIRNGVEKTVVRGSGTPVTIREYSDRLLMFMLSRRRPQAYAMIVGEEGGGEAEDDALALYRTVEARAAAIEARRGDADA
;
A
#
# COMPACT_ATOMS: atom_id res chain seq x y z
N MET A 1 -20.15 -69.78 -13.64
CA MET A 1 -20.72 -68.46 -13.99
C MET A 1 -19.88 -67.38 -13.39
N THR A 2 -18.90 -66.88 -14.13
CA THR A 2 -17.96 -65.85 -13.67
C THR A 2 -18.47 -64.45 -14.07
N LYS A 3 -18.82 -63.62 -13.06
CA LYS A 3 -19.25 -62.22 -13.24
C LYS A 3 -18.03 -61.33 -13.53
N THR A 4 -17.90 -60.91 -14.78
CA THR A 4 -16.89 -59.91 -15.19
C THR A 4 -17.34 -58.53 -14.74
N THR A 5 -16.59 -57.90 -13.81
CA THR A 5 -16.81 -56.52 -13.35
C THR A 5 -16.34 -55.56 -14.46
N PRO A 6 -17.15 -54.58 -14.91
CA PRO A 6 -16.71 -53.61 -15.91
C PRO A 6 -15.65 -52.67 -15.37
N ALA A 7 -14.53 -52.55 -16.07
CA ALA A 7 -13.44 -51.60 -15.74
C ALA A 7 -13.93 -50.16 -15.77
N LYS A 8 -13.71 -49.44 -14.68
CA LYS A 8 -13.99 -48.00 -14.50
C LYS A 8 -13.19 -47.19 -15.53
N LYS A 9 -13.86 -46.54 -16.48
CA LYS A 9 -13.24 -45.61 -17.45
C LYS A 9 -12.41 -44.57 -16.72
N PRO A 10 -11.14 -44.29 -17.13
CA PRO A 10 -10.32 -43.24 -16.54
C PRO A 10 -11.01 -41.90 -16.76
N ALA A 11 -11.11 -41.11 -15.66
CA ALA A 11 -11.66 -39.76 -15.71
C ALA A 11 -10.88 -38.94 -16.74
N ARG A 12 -11.58 -38.41 -17.75
CA ARG A 12 -11.02 -37.47 -18.73
C ARG A 12 -10.40 -36.31 -17.95
N ARG A 13 -9.07 -36.19 -18.02
CA ARG A 13 -8.39 -34.97 -17.57
C ARG A 13 -9.07 -33.81 -18.27
N ALA A 14 -9.66 -32.90 -17.48
CA ALA A 14 -10.26 -31.70 -18.00
C ALA A 14 -9.18 -30.97 -18.83
N SER A 15 -9.37 -30.93 -20.14
CA SER A 15 -8.52 -30.22 -21.09
C SER A 15 -8.44 -28.77 -20.59
N GLN A 16 -7.29 -28.37 -20.12
CA GLN A 16 -7.04 -26.96 -19.76
C GLN A 16 -7.24 -26.15 -21.04
N ARG A 17 -8.33 -25.40 -21.11
CA ARG A 17 -8.60 -24.53 -22.25
C ARG A 17 -7.39 -23.64 -22.44
N HIS A 18 -6.83 -23.59 -23.64
CA HIS A 18 -5.62 -22.81 -23.99
C HIS A 18 -5.71 -21.33 -23.65
N ASP A 19 -6.92 -20.79 -23.50
CA ASP A 19 -7.22 -19.41 -23.10
C ASP A 19 -7.51 -19.21 -21.60
N GLY A 20 -7.31 -20.27 -20.77
CA GLY A 20 -7.54 -20.23 -19.32
C GLY A 20 -6.47 -19.49 -18.52
N TRP A 21 -6.70 -19.41 -17.21
CA TRP A 21 -5.75 -18.93 -16.21
C TRP A 21 -4.69 -20.00 -15.93
N THR A 22 -3.63 -20.04 -16.75
CA THR A 22 -2.49 -20.94 -16.56
C THR A 22 -1.66 -20.54 -15.36
N ALA A 23 -0.82 -21.43 -14.84
CA ALA A 23 0.10 -21.11 -13.73
C ALA A 23 0.98 -19.88 -14.05
N LYS A 24 1.53 -19.79 -15.27
CA LYS A 24 2.32 -18.65 -15.73
C LYS A 24 1.53 -17.32 -15.70
N ARG A 25 0.27 -17.32 -16.13
CA ARG A 25 -0.56 -16.11 -16.10
C ARG A 25 -0.92 -15.70 -14.69
N ARG A 26 -1.12 -16.66 -13.77
CA ARG A 26 -1.35 -16.40 -12.36
C ARG A 26 -0.12 -15.75 -11.71
N SER A 27 1.09 -16.27 -12.00
CA SER A 27 2.35 -15.69 -11.50
C SER A 27 2.50 -14.25 -11.97
N ILE A 28 2.43 -14.00 -13.29
CA ILE A 28 2.52 -12.64 -13.85
C ILE A 28 1.50 -11.68 -13.21
N PHE A 29 0.27 -12.15 -13.00
CA PHE A 29 -0.76 -11.33 -12.35
C PHE A 29 -0.38 -10.98 -10.92
N LEU A 30 0.03 -11.96 -10.11
CA LEU A 30 0.37 -11.76 -8.70
C LEU A 30 1.62 -10.90 -8.53
N GLU A 31 2.65 -11.13 -9.35
CA GLU A 31 3.86 -10.31 -9.39
C GLU A 31 3.54 -8.84 -9.72
N THR A 32 2.81 -8.60 -10.81
CA THR A 32 2.41 -7.22 -11.17
C THR A 32 1.47 -6.59 -10.13
N LEU A 33 0.65 -7.38 -9.46
CA LEU A 33 -0.22 -6.90 -8.38
C LEU A 33 0.59 -6.48 -7.15
N ALA A 34 1.58 -7.28 -6.76
CA ALA A 34 2.50 -6.98 -5.68
C ALA A 34 3.33 -5.71 -5.94
N GLU A 35 3.75 -5.50 -7.18
CA GLU A 35 4.53 -4.31 -7.57
C GLU A 35 3.69 -3.03 -7.65
N THR A 36 2.40 -3.14 -8.00
CA THR A 36 1.62 -1.95 -8.42
C THR A 36 0.38 -1.67 -7.60
N ALA A 37 -0.05 -2.58 -6.74
CA ALA A 37 -1.35 -2.57 -6.06
C ALA A 37 -2.55 -2.36 -7.02
N ASN A 38 -2.36 -2.57 -8.34
CA ASN A 38 -3.33 -2.20 -9.37
C ASN A 38 -3.84 -3.42 -10.13
N VAL A 39 -5.05 -3.86 -9.79
CA VAL A 39 -5.69 -5.04 -10.42
C VAL A 39 -5.83 -4.89 -11.94
N ARG A 40 -6.17 -3.69 -12.45
CA ARG A 40 -6.34 -3.47 -13.90
C ARG A 40 -5.00 -3.66 -14.63
N ARG A 41 -3.92 -3.11 -14.07
CA ARG A 41 -2.57 -3.24 -14.62
C ARG A 41 -2.11 -4.70 -14.59
N ALA A 42 -2.31 -5.39 -13.46
CA ALA A 42 -1.99 -6.81 -13.31
C ALA A 42 -2.75 -7.70 -14.29
N VAL A 43 -4.04 -7.45 -14.53
CA VAL A 43 -4.83 -8.16 -15.53
C VAL A 43 -4.32 -7.88 -16.95
N ALA A 44 -4.06 -6.62 -17.29
CA ALA A 44 -3.54 -6.24 -18.61
C ALA A 44 -2.23 -6.96 -18.94
N ALA A 45 -1.32 -7.13 -17.97
CA ALA A 45 -0.06 -7.86 -18.13
C ALA A 45 -0.29 -9.35 -18.52
N THR A 46 -1.44 -9.92 -18.17
CA THR A 46 -1.78 -11.32 -18.54
C THR A 46 -2.50 -11.46 -19.88
N GLY A 47 -2.91 -10.35 -20.50
CA GLY A 47 -3.74 -10.34 -21.71
C GLY A 47 -5.16 -10.89 -21.48
N LYS A 48 -5.71 -10.76 -20.24
CA LYS A 48 -7.03 -11.27 -19.86
C LYS A 48 -8.01 -10.15 -19.51
N ALA A 49 -9.31 -10.49 -19.48
CA ALA A 49 -10.35 -9.58 -19.03
C ALA A 49 -10.47 -9.59 -17.49
N THR A 50 -10.78 -8.44 -16.91
CA THR A 50 -10.88 -8.25 -15.47
C THR A 50 -11.94 -9.14 -14.81
N CYS A 51 -13.07 -9.40 -15.47
CA CYS A 51 -14.13 -10.28 -14.96
C CYS A 51 -13.62 -11.71 -14.70
N GLY A 52 -12.70 -12.19 -15.53
CA GLY A 52 -12.14 -13.56 -15.42
C GLY A 52 -11.28 -13.76 -14.16
N VAL A 53 -10.53 -12.75 -13.74
CA VAL A 53 -9.68 -12.86 -12.55
C VAL A 53 -10.50 -12.88 -11.26
N TYR A 54 -11.57 -12.08 -11.15
CA TYR A 54 -12.46 -12.13 -9.99
C TYR A 54 -13.25 -13.45 -9.90
N ALA A 55 -13.63 -14.03 -11.06
CA ALA A 55 -14.22 -15.37 -11.09
C ALA A 55 -13.22 -16.44 -10.61
N LEU A 56 -11.93 -16.32 -10.98
CA LEU A 56 -10.88 -17.19 -10.50
C LEU A 56 -10.70 -17.06 -8.98
N ARG A 57 -10.60 -15.84 -8.45
CA ARG A 57 -10.45 -15.56 -7.00
C ARG A 57 -11.59 -16.21 -6.18
N ARG A 58 -12.84 -16.15 -6.66
CA ARG A 58 -13.98 -16.77 -5.94
C ARG A 58 -13.95 -18.29 -5.91
N ARG A 59 -13.42 -18.95 -6.95
CA ARG A 59 -13.44 -20.42 -7.07
C ARG A 59 -12.16 -21.11 -6.60
N ASP A 60 -11.06 -20.38 -6.45
CA ASP A 60 -9.75 -20.92 -6.12
C ASP A 60 -9.22 -20.21 -4.85
N ALA A 61 -9.39 -20.88 -3.71
CA ALA A 61 -8.99 -20.33 -2.41
C ALA A 61 -7.47 -20.14 -2.28
N ALA A 62 -6.65 -20.94 -2.97
CA ALA A 62 -5.21 -20.76 -2.95
C ALA A 62 -4.81 -19.49 -3.72
N PHE A 63 -5.45 -19.25 -4.88
CA PHE A 63 -5.25 -18.02 -5.62
C PHE A 63 -5.77 -16.79 -4.87
N ALA A 64 -6.88 -16.92 -4.13
CA ALA A 64 -7.41 -15.83 -3.30
C ALA A 64 -6.41 -15.43 -2.20
N ARG A 65 -5.82 -16.38 -1.49
CA ARG A 65 -4.77 -16.10 -0.48
C ARG A 65 -3.55 -15.43 -1.10
N ALA A 66 -3.02 -15.99 -2.19
CA ALA A 66 -1.88 -15.40 -2.90
C ALA A 66 -2.17 -13.98 -3.43
N TRP A 67 -3.43 -13.68 -3.79
CA TRP A 67 -3.86 -12.33 -4.13
C TRP A 67 -3.80 -11.39 -2.92
N ASP A 68 -4.30 -11.83 -1.77
CA ASP A 68 -4.31 -11.02 -0.54
C ASP A 68 -2.88 -10.79 -0.05
N ASP A 69 -2.00 -11.80 -0.13
CA ASP A 69 -0.56 -11.69 0.16
C ASP A 69 0.13 -10.67 -0.77
N ALA A 70 -0.16 -10.72 -2.08
CA ALA A 70 0.39 -9.77 -3.06
C ALA A 70 -0.05 -8.33 -2.81
N LEU A 71 -1.32 -8.11 -2.42
CA LEU A 71 -1.80 -6.79 -2.03
C LEU A 71 -1.16 -6.30 -0.73
N SER A 72 -0.98 -7.18 0.25
CA SER A 72 -0.31 -6.84 1.51
C SER A 72 1.12 -6.36 1.25
N LEU A 73 1.88 -7.08 0.43
CA LEU A 73 3.23 -6.69 0.04
C LEU A 73 3.27 -5.33 -0.66
N ALA A 74 2.33 -5.08 -1.59
CA ALA A 74 2.22 -3.80 -2.27
C ALA A 74 1.86 -2.63 -1.31
N MET A 75 1.06 -2.90 -0.27
CA MET A 75 0.72 -1.91 0.75
C MET A 75 1.91 -1.60 1.65
N ASP A 76 2.71 -2.59 2.04
CA ASP A 76 3.93 -2.40 2.80
C ASP A 76 4.92 -1.49 2.05
N GLU A 77 5.07 -1.69 0.73
CA GLU A 77 5.90 -0.83 -0.13
C GLU A 77 5.36 0.62 -0.19
N LEU A 78 4.05 0.80 -0.33
CA LEU A 78 3.44 2.14 -0.30
C LEU A 78 3.60 2.82 1.06
N GLU A 79 3.51 2.09 2.16
CA GLU A 79 3.81 2.62 3.50
C GLU A 79 5.28 3.05 3.60
N ALA A 80 6.21 2.25 3.11
CA ALA A 80 7.63 2.60 3.10
C ALA A 80 7.90 3.89 2.31
N ILE A 81 7.27 4.05 1.14
CA ILE A 81 7.33 5.28 0.34
C ILE A 81 6.72 6.48 1.10
N ALA A 82 5.63 6.28 1.82
CA ALA A 82 5.01 7.35 2.60
C ALA A 82 5.93 7.79 3.75
N PHE A 83 6.55 6.86 4.47
CA PHE A 83 7.54 7.17 5.50
C PHE A 83 8.78 7.87 4.97
N ASP A 84 9.27 7.44 3.79
CA ASP A 84 10.40 8.09 3.12
C ASP A 84 10.06 9.56 2.79
N ARG A 85 8.89 9.80 2.19
CA ARG A 85 8.42 11.16 1.87
C ARG A 85 8.23 12.04 3.10
N ILE A 86 7.77 11.49 4.23
CA ILE A 86 7.63 12.22 5.48
C ILE A 86 9.01 12.61 6.02
N ARG A 87 9.97 11.69 6.00
CA ARG A 87 11.30 11.88 6.59
C ARG A 87 12.20 12.73 5.71
N ASN A 88 12.22 12.48 4.42
CA ASN A 88 13.19 13.03 3.48
C ASN A 88 12.60 14.15 2.60
N GLY A 89 11.27 14.33 2.62
CA GLY A 89 10.57 15.26 1.74
C GLY A 89 10.61 14.81 0.27
N VAL A 90 10.09 15.65 -0.61
CA VAL A 90 10.10 15.44 -2.06
C VAL A 90 10.79 16.62 -2.73
N GLU A 91 11.75 16.35 -3.59
CA GLU A 91 12.39 17.40 -4.38
C GLU A 91 11.45 17.90 -5.49
N LYS A 92 11.30 19.23 -5.55
CA LYS A 92 10.47 19.91 -6.53
C LYS A 92 11.27 21.01 -7.21
N THR A 93 11.38 20.94 -8.51
CA THR A 93 12.00 21.99 -9.30
C THR A 93 10.98 23.08 -9.58
N VAL A 94 11.26 24.30 -9.14
CA VAL A 94 10.42 25.48 -9.35
C VAL A 94 11.18 26.45 -10.24
N VAL A 95 10.57 26.87 -11.34
CA VAL A 95 11.09 27.93 -12.23
C VAL A 95 10.38 29.22 -11.85
N ARG A 96 11.12 30.20 -11.36
CA ARG A 96 10.60 31.55 -11.06
C ARG A 96 11.11 32.57 -12.06
N GLY A 97 10.20 33.38 -12.61
CA GLY A 97 10.51 34.59 -13.43
C GLY A 97 11.45 34.30 -14.61
N SER A 98 12.69 34.74 -14.52
CA SER A 98 13.69 34.72 -15.60
C SER A 98 14.28 33.35 -15.97
N GLY A 99 13.69 32.25 -15.47
CA GLY A 99 13.97 30.94 -16.04
C GLY A 99 15.06 30.11 -15.38
N THR A 100 15.67 30.54 -14.28
CA THR A 100 16.61 29.67 -13.54
C THR A 100 15.84 28.66 -12.68
N PRO A 101 15.97 27.35 -12.93
CA PRO A 101 15.31 26.34 -12.10
C PRO A 101 15.96 26.28 -10.70
N VAL A 102 15.13 26.32 -9.66
CA VAL A 102 15.55 26.13 -8.27
C VAL A 102 14.92 24.87 -7.75
N THR A 103 15.73 23.97 -7.20
CA THR A 103 15.25 22.76 -6.54
C THR A 103 14.99 23.09 -5.07
N ILE A 104 13.75 22.90 -4.65
CA ILE A 104 13.32 23.03 -3.25
C ILE A 104 12.88 21.66 -2.73
N ARG A 105 13.04 21.42 -1.43
CA ARG A 105 12.53 20.22 -0.78
C ARG A 105 11.23 20.54 -0.07
N GLU A 106 10.17 19.84 -0.44
CA GLU A 106 8.83 20.02 0.09
C GLU A 106 8.50 18.86 1.05
N TYR A 107 8.04 19.19 2.26
CA TYR A 107 7.56 18.24 3.24
C TYR A 107 6.04 18.30 3.31
N SER A 108 5.39 17.18 3.62
CA SER A 108 3.93 17.11 3.73
C SER A 108 3.51 16.88 5.17
N ASP A 109 3.21 17.96 5.89
CA ASP A 109 2.70 17.91 7.26
C ASP A 109 1.36 17.17 7.32
N ARG A 110 0.52 17.33 6.29
CA ARG A 110 -0.74 16.61 6.17
C ARG A 110 -0.55 15.08 6.13
N LEU A 111 0.45 14.60 5.39
CA LEU A 111 0.76 13.17 5.35
C LEU A 111 1.31 12.69 6.69
N LEU A 112 2.19 13.48 7.32
CA LEU A 112 2.71 13.20 8.66
C LEU A 112 1.57 13.08 9.68
N MET A 113 0.69 14.06 9.74
CA MET A 113 -0.47 14.09 10.63
C MET A 113 -1.39 12.90 10.40
N PHE A 114 -1.69 12.58 9.14
CA PHE A 114 -2.51 11.42 8.78
C PHE A 114 -1.89 10.11 9.28
N MET A 115 -0.60 9.89 9.04
CA MET A 115 0.09 8.67 9.46
C MET A 115 0.16 8.56 10.99
N LEU A 116 0.44 9.64 11.71
CA LEU A 116 0.49 9.66 13.18
C LEU A 116 -0.89 9.36 13.79
N SER A 117 -1.96 9.96 13.27
CA SER A 117 -3.32 9.73 13.75
C SER A 117 -3.79 8.29 13.54
N ARG A 118 -3.36 7.64 12.46
CA ARG A 118 -3.69 6.23 12.18
C ARG A 118 -2.88 5.25 12.99
N ARG A 119 -1.60 5.52 13.20
CA ARG A 119 -0.68 4.63 13.94
C ARG A 119 -0.84 4.73 15.47
N ARG A 120 -1.16 5.92 15.98
CA ARG A 120 -1.34 6.19 17.41
C ARG A 120 -2.61 7.02 17.67
N PRO A 121 -3.80 6.48 17.38
CA PRO A 121 -5.05 7.25 17.50
C PRO A 121 -5.27 7.80 18.90
N GLN A 122 -4.86 7.07 19.95
CA GLN A 122 -4.99 7.53 21.33
C GLN A 122 -4.13 8.75 21.65
N ALA A 123 -3.00 8.93 20.96
CA ALA A 123 -2.10 10.08 21.16
C ALA A 123 -2.45 11.26 20.26
N TYR A 124 -3.13 11.03 19.14
CA TYR A 124 -3.37 12.03 18.10
C TYR A 124 -4.84 12.06 17.61
N ALA A 125 -5.79 11.55 18.41
CA ALA A 125 -7.21 11.49 18.06
C ALA A 125 -7.83 12.87 17.81
N MET A 126 -7.34 13.91 18.45
CA MET A 126 -7.86 15.28 18.32
C MET A 126 -7.54 15.96 16.99
N ILE A 127 -6.68 15.35 16.16
CA ILE A 127 -6.21 15.96 14.90
C ILE A 127 -7.13 15.64 13.71
N VAL A 128 -7.99 14.62 13.82
CA VAL A 128 -8.84 14.12 12.73
C VAL A 128 -10.33 14.42 12.96
N GLY A 129 -10.67 15.01 14.10
CA GLY A 129 -12.03 15.42 14.42
C GLY A 129 -12.33 16.81 13.87
N GLU A 130 -13.24 16.86 12.90
CA GLU A 130 -14.00 18.00 12.41
C GLU A 130 -13.32 18.95 11.40
N GLU A 131 -13.69 18.76 10.14
CA GLU A 131 -13.77 19.82 9.16
C GLU A 131 -14.90 20.79 9.59
N GLY A 132 -14.59 21.66 10.56
CA GLY A 132 -15.47 22.71 11.06
C GLY A 132 -14.61 23.87 11.56
N GLY A 133 -14.66 24.99 10.83
CA GLY A 133 -13.74 26.10 10.95
C GLY A 133 -13.68 26.75 12.34
N GLY A 134 -12.51 27.26 12.69
CA GLY A 134 -12.25 28.28 13.70
C GLY A 134 -11.55 27.80 14.96
N GLU A 135 -11.76 26.59 15.45
CA GLU A 135 -11.08 26.07 16.65
C GLU A 135 -9.82 25.25 16.31
N ALA A 136 -9.68 24.85 15.05
CA ALA A 136 -8.57 24.01 14.59
C ALA A 136 -7.19 24.71 14.58
N GLU A 137 -7.14 26.04 14.50
CA GLU A 137 -5.87 26.80 14.56
C GLU A 137 -5.27 26.81 15.97
N ASP A 138 -6.10 26.95 17.00
CA ASP A 138 -5.64 26.95 18.40
C ASP A 138 -5.20 25.54 18.84
N ASP A 139 -5.90 24.49 18.40
CA ASP A 139 -5.52 23.10 18.69
C ASP A 139 -4.26 22.68 17.93
N ALA A 140 -4.07 23.12 16.70
CA ALA A 140 -2.84 22.90 15.94
C ALA A 140 -1.64 23.59 16.60
N LEU A 141 -1.82 24.79 17.15
CA LEU A 141 -0.78 25.53 17.84
C LEU A 141 -0.41 24.87 19.18
N ALA A 142 -1.39 24.34 19.92
CA ALA A 142 -1.18 23.58 21.14
C ALA A 142 -0.40 22.29 20.88
N LEU A 143 -0.72 21.60 19.78
CA LEU A 143 0.01 20.42 19.37
C LEU A 143 1.46 20.73 18.94
N TYR A 144 1.68 21.81 18.19
CA TYR A 144 3.02 22.26 17.80
C TYR A 144 3.90 22.48 19.03
N ARG A 145 3.38 23.17 20.06
CA ARG A 145 4.07 23.35 21.35
C ARG A 145 4.40 22.03 22.06
N THR A 146 3.51 21.05 21.97
CA THR A 146 3.72 19.74 22.59
C THR A 146 4.81 18.93 21.85
N VAL A 147 4.87 19.03 20.53
CA VAL A 147 5.89 18.38 19.69
C VAL A 147 7.26 19.04 19.93
N GLU A 148 7.32 20.38 19.97
CA GLU A 148 8.56 21.13 20.27
C GLU A 148 9.09 20.81 21.68
N ALA A 149 8.21 20.78 22.69
CA ALA A 149 8.61 20.42 24.06
C ALA A 149 9.17 18.99 24.15
N ARG A 150 8.62 18.05 23.40
CA ARG A 150 9.14 16.67 23.34
C ARG A 150 10.44 16.56 22.55
N ALA A 151 10.59 17.31 21.45
CA ALA A 151 11.83 17.38 20.69
C ALA A 151 12.96 17.93 21.57
N ALA A 152 12.73 19.04 22.29
CA ALA A 152 13.67 19.63 23.22
C ALA A 152 14.05 18.67 24.38
N ALA A 153 13.09 17.89 24.89
CA ALA A 153 13.36 16.89 25.93
C ALA A 153 14.20 15.70 25.43
N ILE A 154 14.07 15.34 24.15
CA ILE A 154 14.90 14.30 23.50
C ILE A 154 16.32 14.82 23.28
N GLU A 155 16.47 16.05 22.84
CA GLU A 155 17.78 16.69 22.66
C GLU A 155 18.53 16.87 23.98
N ALA A 156 17.83 17.30 25.05
CA ALA A 156 18.41 17.39 26.38
C ALA A 156 18.93 16.03 26.89
N ARG A 157 18.17 14.96 26.70
CA ARG A 157 18.60 13.60 27.07
C ARG A 157 19.79 13.07 26.25
N ARG A 158 19.93 13.53 25.00
CA ARG A 158 21.12 13.20 24.17
C ARG A 158 22.35 13.96 24.62
N GLY A 159 22.21 15.23 25.00
CA GLY A 159 23.31 16.03 25.55
C GLY A 159 23.85 15.47 26.86
N ASP A 160 22.98 14.93 27.71
CA ASP A 160 23.38 14.31 29.00
C ASP A 160 24.01 12.94 28.85
N ALA A 161 23.84 12.27 27.68
CA ALA A 161 24.45 10.95 27.40
C ALA A 161 25.85 11.02 26.76
N ASP A 162 26.24 12.22 26.26
CA ASP A 162 27.54 12.49 25.63
C ASP A 162 28.50 13.29 26.56
N ALA A 163 28.11 13.54 27.80
CA ALA A 163 28.91 14.22 28.84
C ALA A 163 29.37 13.23 29.92
#